data_f53f92ea2538655f440e9c62be0a33b1
#
_entry.id   f53f92ea2538655f440e9c62be0a33b1
#
_cell.length_a   1.000
_cell.length_b   1.000
_cell.length_c   1.000
_cell.angle_alpha   90.00
_cell.angle_beta   90.00
_cell.angle_gamma   90.00
#
_symmetry.space_group_name_H-M   'P 1'
#
loop_
_entity.id
_entity.type
_entity.pdbx_description
1 polymer ?
#
loop_
_entity_poly.entity_id
_entity_poly.type
_entity_poly.pdbx_seq_one_letter_code
_entity_poly.pdbx_strand_id
1 'polypeptide(L)'
;MNISNFTKNSLAASLAFFSFISFSHSEELSERTNFKNSTVQISTECSDKDGGTNCTVSAVTGDKKKALTSFPFAPSDIKLESGVFVIVFPCGPECSATYFYSPEKGSGGPFPRVISYSVGDELAVSLTKNPLPVYRIYSKQGSKPAFTIRLDTSKEQDLFDAVKNVTFNAGEINITYTDQHGSERSVSRRLGN
;
A
#
# COMPACT_ATOMS: atom_id res chain seq x y z
N MET A 1 3.92 -69.64 64.73
CA MET A 1 2.81 -69.50 63.84
C MET A 1 2.47 -68.04 63.77
N ASN A 2 3.09 -67.39 62.83
CA ASN A 2 3.12 -65.92 62.73
C ASN A 2 2.21 -65.41 61.64
N ILE A 3 1.33 -64.49 62.02
CA ILE A 3 0.42 -63.74 61.13
C ILE A 3 1.10 -62.44 60.84
N SER A 4 1.47 -62.25 59.61
CA SER A 4 2.12 -61.03 59.07
C SER A 4 1.08 -60.00 58.72
N ASN A 5 1.22 -58.81 59.23
CA ASN A 5 0.42 -57.62 58.95
C ASN A 5 0.72 -57.00 57.56
N PHE A 6 -0.28 -56.86 56.77
CA PHE A 6 -0.17 -56.08 55.52
C PHE A 6 -0.70 -54.63 55.75
N THR A 7 0.24 -53.70 55.78
CA THR A 7 -0.08 -52.28 55.78
C THR A 7 -0.39 -51.79 54.36
N LYS A 8 -1.56 -51.24 54.16
CA LYS A 8 -1.97 -50.58 52.91
C LYS A 8 -1.46 -49.17 52.87
N ASN A 9 -0.50 -48.88 51.98
CA ASN A 9 -0.09 -47.52 51.66
C ASN A 9 -1.03 -46.99 50.57
N SER A 10 -1.78 -45.96 50.94
CA SER A 10 -2.63 -45.20 50.04
C SER A 10 -1.75 -44.09 49.41
N LEU A 11 -1.43 -44.23 48.12
CA LEU A 11 -0.80 -43.18 47.34
C LEU A 11 -1.90 -42.22 46.84
N ALA A 12 -1.94 -41.02 47.40
CA ALA A 12 -2.74 -39.91 46.88
C ALA A 12 -2.00 -39.30 45.71
N ALA A 13 -2.49 -39.54 44.48
CA ALA A 13 -1.98 -38.88 43.29
C ALA A 13 -2.59 -37.47 43.16
N SER A 14 -1.79 -36.45 43.49
CA SER A 14 -2.16 -35.05 43.24
C SER A 14 -2.02 -34.74 41.74
N LEU A 15 -3.13 -34.65 41.05
CA LEU A 15 -3.20 -34.12 39.68
C LEU A 15 -3.04 -32.58 39.73
N ALA A 16 -1.85 -32.09 39.46
CA ALA A 16 -1.61 -30.66 39.21
C ALA A 16 -2.13 -30.31 37.82
N PHE A 17 -3.28 -29.63 37.74
CA PHE A 17 -3.76 -28.99 36.55
C PHE A 17 -2.85 -27.80 36.21
N PHE A 18 -1.92 -27.98 35.28
CA PHE A 18 -1.22 -26.88 34.64
C PHE A 18 -2.17 -26.23 33.65
N SER A 19 -2.81 -25.15 34.10
CA SER A 19 -3.55 -24.25 33.19
C SER A 19 -2.52 -23.53 32.32
N PHE A 20 -2.34 -24.01 31.09
CA PHE A 20 -1.62 -23.26 30.06
C PHE A 20 -2.46 -22.03 29.72
N ILE A 21 -2.12 -20.89 30.32
CA ILE A 21 -2.59 -19.58 29.85
C ILE A 21 -1.79 -19.32 28.57
N SER A 22 -2.37 -19.64 27.43
CA SER A 22 -1.88 -19.21 26.13
C SER A 22 -2.04 -17.70 26.06
N PHE A 23 -0.99 -16.94 26.37
CA PHE A 23 -0.90 -15.55 26.00
C PHE A 23 -0.79 -15.50 24.47
N SER A 24 -1.90 -15.22 23.81
CA SER A 24 -1.94 -14.81 22.44
C SER A 24 -1.25 -13.44 22.36
N HIS A 25 0.07 -13.42 22.13
CA HIS A 25 0.78 -12.22 21.76
C HIS A 25 0.34 -11.89 20.31
N SER A 26 -0.50 -10.91 20.14
CA SER A 26 -0.63 -10.25 18.86
C SER A 26 0.70 -9.53 18.61
N GLU A 27 1.53 -10.04 17.72
CA GLU A 27 2.73 -9.35 17.27
C GLU A 27 2.30 -8.06 16.58
N GLU A 28 2.49 -6.94 17.27
CA GLU A 28 2.34 -5.62 16.71
C GLU A 28 3.61 -5.31 15.91
N LEU A 29 3.56 -5.45 14.59
CA LEU A 29 4.68 -5.12 13.72
C LEU A 29 4.74 -3.60 13.58
N SER A 30 5.82 -3.01 14.11
CA SER A 30 6.09 -1.57 13.96
C SER A 30 7.40 -1.36 13.21
N GLU A 31 7.33 -0.67 12.07
CA GLU A 31 8.47 -0.33 11.25
C GLU A 31 8.55 1.19 11.03
N ARG A 32 9.79 1.73 11.05
CA ARG A 32 10.06 3.14 10.73
C ARG A 32 11.03 3.25 9.59
N THR A 33 10.64 3.99 8.56
CA THR A 33 11.47 4.31 7.41
C THR A 33 12.00 5.73 7.52
N ASN A 34 13.33 5.86 7.51
CA ASN A 34 14.05 7.13 7.57
C ASN A 34 14.55 7.51 6.20
N PHE A 35 14.51 8.80 5.88
CA PHE A 35 14.99 9.34 4.61
C PHE A 35 16.09 10.36 4.84
N LYS A 36 17.18 10.22 4.11
CA LYS A 36 18.44 10.98 4.30
C LYS A 36 18.26 12.51 4.24
N ASN A 37 17.26 12.98 3.52
CA ASN A 37 17.01 14.42 3.29
C ASN A 37 15.67 14.89 3.86
N SER A 38 15.16 14.23 4.91
CA SER A 38 13.89 14.58 5.52
C SER A 38 13.96 14.50 7.05
N THR A 39 13.33 15.45 7.71
CA THR A 39 13.07 15.40 9.15
C THR A 39 11.80 14.59 9.47
N VAL A 40 11.03 14.24 8.43
CA VAL A 40 9.84 13.40 8.55
C VAL A 40 10.23 11.94 8.31
N GLN A 41 9.79 11.07 9.19
CA GLN A 41 9.87 9.62 9.08
C GLN A 41 8.49 9.09 8.73
N ILE A 42 8.43 7.97 8.02
CA ILE A 42 7.17 7.23 7.84
C ILE A 42 7.19 6.02 8.79
N SER A 43 6.18 5.92 9.65
CA SER A 43 5.97 4.80 10.56
C SER A 43 4.80 3.96 10.06
N THR A 44 4.99 2.66 9.97
CA THR A 44 3.96 1.68 9.68
C THR A 44 3.74 0.82 10.93
N GLU A 45 2.50 0.73 11.39
CA GLU A 45 2.10 -0.10 12.52
C GLU A 45 0.98 -1.01 12.06
N CYS A 46 1.21 -2.30 12.12
CA CYS A 46 0.24 -3.32 11.73
C CYS A 46 -0.24 -4.07 12.97
N SER A 47 -1.54 -4.30 13.06
CA SER A 47 -2.13 -5.12 14.11
C SER A 47 -3.13 -6.08 13.49
N ASP A 48 -3.15 -7.31 14.00
CA ASP A 48 -4.16 -8.29 13.66
C ASP A 48 -5.36 -8.09 14.58
N LYS A 49 -6.48 -7.64 13.99
CA LYS A 49 -7.76 -7.49 14.70
C LYS A 49 -8.84 -8.20 13.89
N ASP A 50 -9.67 -8.93 14.59
CA ASP A 50 -10.88 -9.57 14.02
C ASP A 50 -10.62 -10.47 12.80
N GLY A 51 -9.45 -11.15 12.77
CA GLY A 51 -9.07 -12.09 11.70
C GLY A 51 -8.54 -11.44 10.45
N GLY A 52 -8.17 -10.15 10.49
CA GLY A 52 -7.51 -9.44 9.39
C GLY A 52 -6.40 -8.52 9.89
N THR A 53 -5.35 -8.38 9.09
CA THR A 53 -4.29 -7.40 9.34
C THR A 53 -4.78 -6.01 8.94
N ASN A 54 -4.53 -5.02 9.78
CA ASN A 54 -4.75 -3.60 9.45
C ASN A 54 -3.49 -2.80 9.80
N CYS A 55 -2.94 -2.11 8.81
CA CYS A 55 -1.73 -1.32 8.94
C CYS A 55 -2.05 0.17 8.88
N THR A 56 -1.65 0.91 9.90
CA THR A 56 -1.74 2.37 9.93
C THR A 56 -0.39 2.96 9.57
N VAL A 57 -0.37 3.80 8.55
CA VAL A 57 0.81 4.57 8.13
C VAL A 57 0.71 5.97 8.66
N SER A 58 1.77 6.44 9.29
CA SER A 58 1.84 7.75 9.93
C SER A 58 3.10 8.50 9.54
N ALA A 59 3.01 9.83 9.42
CA ALA A 59 4.16 10.72 9.37
C ALA A 59 4.58 11.10 10.79
N VAL A 60 5.87 10.99 11.09
CA VAL A 60 6.46 11.30 12.39
C VAL A 60 7.50 12.40 12.22
N THR A 61 7.37 13.48 13.01
CA THR A 61 8.33 14.59 13.03
C THR A 61 8.61 14.93 14.49
N GLY A 62 9.81 14.60 14.98
CA GLY A 62 10.11 14.64 16.42
C GLY A 62 9.10 13.78 17.19
N ASP A 63 8.43 14.37 18.19
CA ASP A 63 7.43 13.67 19.01
C ASP A 63 6.01 13.70 18.41
N LYS A 64 5.81 14.38 17.27
CA LYS A 64 4.49 14.50 16.64
C LYS A 64 4.28 13.38 15.64
N LYS A 65 3.17 12.65 15.81
CA LYS A 65 2.72 11.59 14.91
C LYS A 65 1.38 11.98 14.30
N LYS A 66 1.30 11.93 12.97
CA LYS A 66 0.10 12.22 12.18
C LYS A 66 -0.27 10.98 11.37
N ALA A 67 -1.41 10.37 11.65
CA ALA A 67 -1.94 9.29 10.81
C ALA A 67 -2.24 9.82 9.41
N LEU A 68 -1.77 9.09 8.39
CA LEU A 68 -1.94 9.42 6.98
C LEU A 68 -3.06 8.57 6.35
N THR A 69 -2.95 7.26 6.51
CA THR A 69 -3.91 6.30 5.93
C THR A 69 -3.84 4.98 6.69
N SER A 70 -4.89 4.17 6.54
CA SER A 70 -4.90 2.77 7.00
C SER A 70 -5.20 1.86 5.82
N PHE A 71 -4.54 0.69 5.77
CA PHE A 71 -4.65 -0.27 4.69
C PHE A 71 -4.56 -1.70 5.23
N PRO A 72 -5.20 -2.71 4.59
CA PRO A 72 -5.14 -4.09 5.05
C PRO A 72 -3.74 -4.72 5.06
N PHE A 73 -2.78 -4.13 4.34
CA PHE A 73 -1.42 -4.63 4.22
C PHE A 73 -0.40 -3.52 4.50
N ALA A 74 0.79 -3.91 4.96
CA ALA A 74 1.92 -3.00 5.05
C ALA A 74 2.31 -2.48 3.66
N PRO A 75 2.87 -1.26 3.56
CA PRO A 75 3.44 -0.77 2.31
C PRO A 75 4.49 -1.73 1.77
N SER A 76 4.46 -2.00 0.46
CA SER A 76 5.51 -2.75 -0.22
C SER A 76 6.70 -1.87 -0.60
N ASP A 77 6.49 -0.56 -0.70
CA ASP A 77 7.53 0.40 -1.04
C ASP A 77 7.18 1.79 -0.49
N ILE A 78 8.20 2.51 -0.01
CA ILE A 78 8.08 3.89 0.43
C ILE A 78 9.28 4.67 -0.11
N LYS A 79 9.02 5.68 -0.93
CA LYS A 79 10.04 6.55 -1.53
C LYS A 79 9.83 8.00 -1.12
N LEU A 80 10.91 8.75 -1.05
CA LEU A 80 10.90 10.21 -0.96
C LEU A 80 11.44 10.79 -2.26
N GLU A 81 10.60 11.51 -2.97
CA GLU A 81 10.92 12.16 -4.23
C GLU A 81 10.50 13.63 -4.19
N SER A 82 11.46 14.55 -4.33
CA SER A 82 11.21 15.99 -4.32
C SER A 82 10.31 16.49 -3.20
N GLY A 83 10.50 15.95 -1.96
CA GLY A 83 9.69 16.32 -0.79
C GLY A 83 8.33 15.66 -0.69
N VAL A 84 8.04 14.70 -1.57
CA VAL A 84 6.80 13.91 -1.57
C VAL A 84 7.11 12.46 -1.23
N PHE A 85 6.44 11.94 -0.21
CA PHE A 85 6.46 10.51 0.11
C PHE A 85 5.46 9.78 -0.81
N VAL A 86 5.98 8.84 -1.57
CA VAL A 86 5.21 7.94 -2.43
C VAL A 86 5.15 6.59 -1.73
N ILE A 87 3.96 6.19 -1.31
CA ILE A 87 3.72 5.00 -0.49
C ILE A 87 2.88 4.03 -1.32
N VAL A 88 3.43 2.84 -1.59
CA VAL A 88 2.78 1.81 -2.40
C VAL A 88 2.30 0.67 -1.51
N PHE A 89 1.04 0.32 -1.62
CA PHE A 89 0.41 -0.80 -0.92
C PHE A 89 0.07 -1.92 -1.90
N PRO A 90 0.35 -3.18 -1.56
CA PRO A 90 -0.16 -4.31 -2.32
C PRO A 90 -1.66 -4.47 -2.03
N CYS A 91 -2.44 -4.92 -3.01
CA CYS A 91 -3.86 -5.27 -2.84
C CYS A 91 -4.22 -6.58 -3.55
N GLY A 92 -3.23 -7.36 -3.95
CA GLY A 92 -3.33 -8.64 -4.64
C GLY A 92 -2.20 -8.82 -5.66
N PRO A 93 -2.15 -9.95 -6.39
CA PRO A 93 -1.03 -10.27 -7.28
C PRO A 93 -0.74 -9.21 -8.36
N GLU A 94 -1.78 -8.59 -8.89
CA GLU A 94 -1.67 -7.56 -9.96
C GLU A 94 -2.28 -6.23 -9.52
N CYS A 95 -2.38 -6.01 -8.22
CA CYS A 95 -3.02 -4.84 -7.66
C CYS A 95 -2.04 -4.08 -6.78
N SER A 96 -2.00 -2.77 -6.99
CA SER A 96 -1.33 -1.85 -6.08
C SER A 96 -2.20 -0.61 -5.86
N ALA A 97 -2.01 0.03 -4.72
CA ALA A 97 -2.59 1.32 -4.42
C ALA A 97 -1.48 2.28 -4.01
N THR A 98 -1.44 3.46 -4.61
CA THR A 98 -0.39 4.46 -4.34
C THR A 98 -0.97 5.65 -3.61
N TYR A 99 -0.34 6.00 -2.49
CA TYR A 99 -0.67 7.14 -1.67
C TYR A 99 0.47 8.15 -1.72
N PHE A 100 0.14 9.44 -1.82
CA PHE A 100 1.10 10.53 -1.86
C PHE A 100 0.94 11.40 -0.62
N TYR A 101 2.06 11.79 -0.02
CA TYR A 101 2.07 12.70 1.12
C TYR A 101 3.20 13.71 1.00
N SER A 102 2.87 14.98 1.18
CA SER A 102 3.85 16.05 1.37
C SER A 102 3.54 16.78 2.69
N PRO A 103 4.53 17.04 3.53
CA PRO A 103 4.34 17.84 4.74
C PRO A 103 3.72 19.23 4.47
N GLU A 104 4.02 19.80 3.31
CA GLU A 104 3.58 21.15 2.91
C GLU A 104 2.22 21.15 2.20
N LYS A 105 2.01 20.20 1.27
CA LYS A 105 0.83 20.20 0.38
C LYS A 105 -0.29 19.26 0.86
N GLY A 106 0.00 18.42 1.86
CA GLY A 106 -0.96 17.44 2.36
C GLY A 106 -0.86 16.09 1.67
N SER A 107 -1.97 15.37 1.58
CA SER A 107 -2.00 13.99 1.11
C SER A 107 -3.09 13.75 0.06
N GLY A 108 -2.89 12.70 -0.74
CA GLY A 108 -3.88 12.22 -1.70
C GLY A 108 -3.76 10.74 -1.99
N GLY A 109 -4.82 10.17 -2.55
CA GLY A 109 -4.98 8.74 -2.78
C GLY A 109 -5.69 8.04 -1.60
N PRO A 110 -5.56 6.70 -1.47
CA PRO A 110 -4.82 5.83 -2.38
C PRO A 110 -5.47 5.75 -3.77
N PHE A 111 -4.63 5.81 -4.81
CA PHE A 111 -5.04 5.63 -6.20
C PHE A 111 -4.73 4.20 -6.64
N PRO A 112 -5.68 3.47 -7.23
CA PRO A 112 -5.43 2.10 -7.67
C PRO A 112 -4.55 2.07 -8.92
N ARG A 113 -3.65 1.09 -8.98
CA ARG A 113 -2.85 0.74 -10.17
C ARG A 113 -2.15 1.94 -10.84
N VAL A 114 -1.47 2.76 -10.06
CA VAL A 114 -0.64 3.85 -10.60
C VAL A 114 0.55 3.25 -11.32
N ILE A 115 0.68 3.53 -12.62
CA ILE A 115 1.76 3.03 -13.48
C ILE A 115 2.85 4.07 -13.73
N SER A 116 2.51 5.33 -13.57
CA SER A 116 3.47 6.42 -13.68
C SER A 116 2.95 7.66 -12.97
N TYR A 117 3.84 8.49 -12.47
CA TYR A 117 3.51 9.77 -11.85
C TYR A 117 4.59 10.81 -12.09
N SER A 118 4.23 12.07 -11.92
CA SER A 118 5.15 13.20 -11.88
C SER A 118 4.86 14.03 -10.64
N VAL A 119 5.82 14.11 -9.74
CA VAL A 119 5.74 14.97 -8.55
C VAL A 119 5.74 16.45 -8.95
N GLY A 120 6.53 16.81 -9.98
CA GLY A 120 6.63 18.17 -10.50
C GLY A 120 5.32 18.67 -11.12
N ASP A 121 4.63 17.83 -11.88
CA ASP A 121 3.34 18.15 -12.51
C ASP A 121 2.15 17.83 -11.58
N GLU A 122 2.40 17.20 -10.42
CA GLU A 122 1.40 16.77 -9.43
C GLU A 122 0.34 15.83 -10.02
N LEU A 123 0.74 14.93 -10.91
CA LEU A 123 -0.15 14.02 -11.61
C LEU A 123 0.26 12.56 -11.46
N ALA A 124 -0.73 11.66 -11.48
CA ALA A 124 -0.56 10.21 -11.50
C ALA A 124 -1.49 9.58 -12.54
N VAL A 125 -0.96 8.67 -13.35
CA VAL A 125 -1.72 7.89 -14.35
C VAL A 125 -2.05 6.53 -13.76
N SER A 126 -3.33 6.19 -13.77
CA SER A 126 -3.83 4.91 -13.24
C SER A 126 -4.30 4.00 -14.37
N LEU A 127 -3.94 2.71 -14.26
CA LEU A 127 -4.26 1.67 -15.25
C LEU A 127 -5.49 0.85 -14.81
N THR A 128 -6.63 1.51 -14.63
CA THR A 128 -7.85 0.84 -14.15
C THR A 128 -8.89 0.62 -15.23
N LYS A 129 -8.92 1.45 -16.25
CA LYS A 129 -9.89 1.42 -17.35
C LYS A 129 -9.42 2.26 -18.53
N ASN A 130 -9.98 1.99 -19.70
CA ASN A 130 -9.86 2.87 -20.87
C ASN A 130 -11.18 3.70 -21.01
N PRO A 131 -11.11 5.04 -21.03
CA PRO A 131 -9.92 5.88 -21.03
C PRO A 131 -9.18 5.89 -19.68
N LEU A 132 -7.84 5.96 -19.74
CA LEU A 132 -6.97 5.98 -18.57
C LEU A 132 -7.23 7.22 -17.72
N PRO A 133 -7.57 7.09 -16.43
CA PRO A 133 -7.72 8.24 -15.55
C PRO A 133 -6.37 8.82 -15.14
N VAL A 134 -6.29 10.14 -15.15
CA VAL A 134 -5.16 10.91 -14.62
C VAL A 134 -5.65 11.73 -13.44
N TYR A 135 -5.03 11.53 -12.29
CA TYR A 135 -5.40 12.18 -11.02
C TYR A 135 -4.38 13.24 -10.62
N ARG A 136 -4.81 14.27 -9.90
CA ARG A 136 -3.90 15.09 -9.11
C ARG A 136 -3.45 14.33 -7.87
N ILE A 137 -2.14 14.26 -7.61
CA ILE A 137 -1.58 13.42 -6.53
C ILE A 137 -2.04 13.81 -5.11
N TYR A 138 -2.56 15.03 -4.92
CA TYR A 138 -3.11 15.47 -3.65
C TYR A 138 -4.64 15.43 -3.58
N SER A 139 -5.31 14.83 -4.58
CA SER A 139 -6.75 14.62 -4.50
C SER A 139 -7.10 13.45 -3.60
N LYS A 140 -8.27 13.52 -2.96
CA LYS A 140 -8.75 12.45 -2.06
C LYS A 140 -9.14 11.21 -2.85
N GLN A 141 -9.13 10.06 -2.19
CA GLN A 141 -9.69 8.82 -2.73
C GLN A 141 -11.14 9.05 -3.22
N GLY A 142 -11.48 8.47 -4.37
CA GLY A 142 -12.80 8.63 -4.99
C GLY A 142 -13.03 9.96 -5.71
N SER A 143 -12.04 10.87 -5.71
CA SER A 143 -12.11 12.10 -6.50
C SER A 143 -12.21 11.78 -7.99
N LYS A 144 -12.88 12.67 -8.73
CA LYS A 144 -12.90 12.59 -10.18
C LYS A 144 -11.48 12.77 -10.75
N PRO A 145 -11.11 12.06 -11.83
CA PRO A 145 -9.87 12.32 -12.54
C PRO A 145 -9.78 13.79 -12.97
N ALA A 146 -8.58 14.35 -12.97
CA ALA A 146 -8.33 15.66 -13.53
C ALA A 146 -8.69 15.67 -15.04
N PHE A 147 -8.34 14.59 -15.72
CA PHE A 147 -8.73 14.30 -17.09
C PHE A 147 -8.52 12.79 -17.39
N THR A 148 -8.87 12.39 -18.61
CA THR A 148 -8.64 11.01 -19.08
C THR A 148 -7.91 11.00 -20.42
N ILE A 149 -7.16 9.91 -20.70
CA ILE A 149 -6.48 9.67 -21.96
C ILE A 149 -7.05 8.40 -22.57
N ARG A 150 -7.66 8.53 -23.78
CA ARG A 150 -8.21 7.39 -24.49
C ARG A 150 -7.12 6.72 -25.32
N LEU A 151 -7.04 5.39 -25.22
CA LEU A 151 -6.22 4.54 -26.07
C LEU A 151 -7.12 3.84 -27.09
N ASP A 152 -6.56 3.55 -28.27
CA ASP A 152 -7.21 2.75 -29.30
C ASP A 152 -6.93 1.25 -29.05
N THR A 153 -7.48 0.73 -27.96
CA THR A 153 -7.40 -0.67 -27.57
C THR A 153 -8.78 -1.33 -27.68
N SER A 154 -8.83 -2.65 -27.95
CA SER A 154 -10.08 -3.38 -27.87
C SER A 154 -10.59 -3.45 -26.43
N LYS A 155 -11.89 -3.70 -26.26
CA LYS A 155 -12.49 -3.84 -24.91
C LYS A 155 -12.01 -5.09 -24.17
N GLU A 156 -11.54 -6.08 -24.92
CA GLU A 156 -11.10 -7.38 -24.41
C GLU A 156 -9.60 -7.42 -24.13
N GLN A 157 -8.86 -6.41 -24.61
CA GLN A 157 -7.42 -6.33 -24.43
C GLN A 157 -7.10 -5.92 -22.99
N ASP A 158 -6.26 -6.67 -22.31
CA ASP A 158 -5.75 -6.27 -21.00
C ASP A 158 -4.88 -5.01 -21.16
N LEU A 159 -5.21 -3.99 -20.39
CA LEU A 159 -4.47 -2.73 -20.41
C LEU A 159 -3.03 -2.88 -19.90
N PHE A 160 -2.74 -3.86 -19.03
CA PHE A 160 -1.38 -4.14 -18.59
C PHE A 160 -0.51 -4.64 -19.73
N ASP A 161 -1.05 -5.48 -20.59
CA ASP A 161 -0.34 -5.96 -21.76
C ASP A 161 -0.26 -4.90 -22.87
N ALA A 162 -1.29 -4.08 -22.95
CA ALA A 162 -1.39 -3.05 -23.97
C ALA A 162 -0.43 -1.88 -23.71
N VAL A 163 -0.39 -1.32 -22.48
CA VAL A 163 0.43 -0.15 -22.16
C VAL A 163 1.88 -0.56 -21.94
N LYS A 164 2.78 -0.05 -22.78
CA LYS A 164 4.21 -0.37 -22.73
C LYS A 164 5.00 0.63 -21.91
N ASN A 165 4.68 1.90 -22.02
CA ASN A 165 5.41 2.95 -21.32
C ASN A 165 4.53 4.18 -21.09
N VAL A 166 4.76 4.88 -19.97
CA VAL A 166 4.16 6.18 -19.66
C VAL A 166 5.25 7.09 -19.11
N THR A 167 5.46 8.23 -19.77
CA THR A 167 6.45 9.22 -19.36
C THR A 167 5.85 10.61 -19.23
N PHE A 168 6.42 11.39 -18.32
CA PHE A 168 6.14 12.82 -18.16
C PHE A 168 7.38 13.60 -18.62
N ASN A 169 7.24 14.42 -19.65
CA ASN A 169 8.33 15.21 -20.21
C ASN A 169 7.85 16.63 -20.51
N ALA A 170 8.50 17.62 -19.90
CA ALA A 170 8.30 19.05 -20.24
C ALA A 170 6.82 19.48 -20.30
N GLY A 171 6.01 19.06 -19.33
CA GLY A 171 4.58 19.39 -19.27
C GLY A 171 3.72 18.61 -20.28
N GLU A 172 4.16 17.42 -20.67
CA GLU A 172 3.42 16.51 -21.54
C GLU A 172 3.45 15.08 -20.99
N ILE A 173 2.33 14.38 -21.10
CA ILE A 173 2.26 12.94 -20.83
C ILE A 173 2.34 12.22 -22.18
N ASN A 174 3.28 11.28 -22.31
CA ASN A 174 3.44 10.42 -23.46
C ASN A 174 3.15 8.97 -23.05
N ILE A 175 2.26 8.29 -23.78
CA ILE A 175 1.90 6.89 -23.56
C ILE A 175 2.16 6.11 -24.84
N THR A 176 3.03 5.08 -24.72
CA THR A 176 3.25 4.09 -25.79
C THR A 176 2.46 2.84 -25.46
N TYR A 177 1.70 2.33 -26.42
CA TYR A 177 0.82 1.18 -26.22
C TYR A 177 0.67 0.36 -27.51
N THR A 178 0.20 -0.88 -27.37
CA THR A 178 -0.21 -1.73 -28.49
C THR A 178 -1.68 -1.50 -28.76
N ASP A 179 -2.03 -1.13 -30.01
CA ASP A 179 -3.41 -0.89 -30.42
C ASP A 179 -4.20 -2.20 -30.60
N GLN A 180 -5.51 -2.10 -30.91
CA GLN A 180 -6.38 -3.26 -31.16
C GLN A 180 -5.95 -4.14 -32.36
N HIS A 181 -5.06 -3.67 -33.19
CA HIS A 181 -4.51 -4.40 -34.36
C HIS A 181 -3.12 -4.98 -34.09
N GLY A 182 -2.60 -4.88 -32.85
CA GLY A 182 -1.27 -5.35 -32.49
C GLY A 182 -0.13 -4.41 -32.87
N SER A 183 -0.41 -3.21 -33.35
CA SER A 183 0.60 -2.22 -33.74
C SER A 183 0.96 -1.31 -32.57
N GLU A 184 2.25 -0.98 -32.45
CA GLU A 184 2.70 0.01 -31.47
C GLU A 184 2.26 1.41 -31.88
N ARG A 185 1.67 2.14 -30.91
CA ARG A 185 1.17 3.52 -31.05
C ARG A 185 1.66 4.37 -29.90
N SER A 186 1.64 5.66 -30.12
CA SER A 186 1.89 6.64 -29.08
C SER A 186 0.80 7.71 -29.08
N VAL A 187 0.39 8.12 -27.89
CA VAL A 187 -0.50 9.26 -27.67
C VAL A 187 0.18 10.22 -26.71
N SER A 188 0.12 11.51 -27.05
CA SER A 188 0.65 12.60 -26.24
C SER A 188 -0.45 13.53 -25.79
N ARG A 189 -0.36 14.03 -24.57
CA ARG A 189 -1.25 15.05 -24.05
C ARG A 189 -0.48 16.13 -23.31
N ARG A 190 -0.57 17.37 -23.80
CA ARG A 190 -0.04 18.55 -23.08
C ARG A 190 -0.83 18.79 -21.81
N LEU A 191 -0.10 19.07 -20.76
CA LEU A 191 -0.63 19.51 -19.48
C LEU A 191 -0.84 21.03 -19.62
N GLY A 192 -2.11 21.47 -19.62
CA GLY A 192 -2.40 22.91 -19.63
C GLY A 192 -1.86 23.56 -18.35
N ASN A 193 -1.27 24.71 -18.48
CA ASN A 193 -0.91 25.58 -17.37
C ASN A 193 -2.17 26.10 -16.68
#